data_7521a9c2609d0c08bc6a87e361040b37
#
_entry.id   7521a9c2609d0c08bc6a87e361040b37
#
_cell.length_a   1.000
_cell.length_b   1.000
_cell.length_c   1.000
_cell.angle_alpha   90.00
_cell.angle_beta   90.00
_cell.angle_gamma   90.00
#
_symmetry.space_group_name_H-M   'P 1'
#
loop_
_entity.id
_entity.type
_entity.pdbx_description
1 polymer ?
#
loop_
_entity_poly.entity_id
_entity_poly.type
_entity_poly.pdbx_seq_one_letter_code
_entity_poly.pdbx_strand_id
1 'polypeptide(L)'
;MILVLFFVVSVIALALLVYCRILYLKLKEARKTNTDLSTRNQELNTMAHSNELSMIRYKLNPHLFKNALNSIQSHAYQTYYSMDKLSGVLDYILYESDQPLVSLQEEMDFAANFIEINRLKLSPLFDLRIRNTINLNDEKISGLKILPLITVDLIENAFKHTDFQKSESFISIHLEIVNNEFLLEVSNRISESVPMKKERSGLGIKNLEERLKIAYPNAYELTFKNEKPLFHARLKLKLNG
;
A
#
# COMPACT_ATOMS: atom_id res chain seq x y z
N MET A 1 -13.80 90.70 64.86
CA MET A 1 -12.75 90.18 63.94
C MET A 1 -12.59 88.64 64.02
N ILE A 2 -12.43 88.05 65.22
CA ILE A 2 -12.21 86.61 65.39
C ILE A 2 -13.39 85.73 64.89
N LEU A 3 -14.64 86.15 65.15
CA LEU A 3 -15.85 85.41 64.70
C LEU A 3 -16.01 85.36 63.20
N VAL A 4 -15.63 86.40 62.46
CA VAL A 4 -15.68 86.44 60.99
C VAL A 4 -14.61 85.53 60.42
N LEU A 5 -13.43 85.53 61.05
CA LEU A 5 -12.34 84.59 60.58
C LEU A 5 -12.73 83.12 60.76
N PHE A 6 -13.38 82.79 61.90
CA PHE A 6 -13.86 81.45 62.18
C PHE A 6 -14.95 81.01 61.19
N PHE A 7 -15.85 81.93 60.82
CA PHE A 7 -16.87 81.64 59.81
C PHE A 7 -16.26 81.40 58.45
N VAL A 8 -15.27 82.22 58.02
CA VAL A 8 -14.61 82.03 56.71
C VAL A 8 -13.86 80.72 56.69
N VAL A 9 -13.12 80.36 57.73
CA VAL A 9 -12.41 79.08 57.83
C VAL A 9 -13.37 77.88 57.76
N SER A 10 -14.53 77.93 58.44
CA SER A 10 -15.53 76.86 58.41
C SER A 10 -16.19 76.73 57.05
N VAL A 11 -16.43 77.78 56.28
CA VAL A 11 -16.94 77.74 54.90
C VAL A 11 -15.91 77.14 53.98
N ILE A 12 -14.64 77.51 54.09
CA ILE A 12 -13.54 76.90 53.26
C ILE A 12 -13.41 75.43 53.60
N ALA A 13 -13.44 75.02 54.84
CA ALA A 13 -13.38 73.61 55.26
C ALA A 13 -14.55 72.82 54.71
N LEU A 14 -15.76 73.34 54.72
CA LEU A 14 -16.94 72.69 54.13
C LEU A 14 -16.82 72.56 52.61
N ALA A 15 -16.34 73.61 51.90
CA ALA A 15 -16.11 73.58 50.49
C ALA A 15 -15.04 72.52 50.05
N LEU A 16 -13.97 72.43 50.89
CA LEU A 16 -12.93 71.39 50.65
C LEU A 16 -13.49 69.98 50.88
N LEU A 17 -14.30 69.76 51.89
CA LEU A 17 -14.97 68.48 52.14
C LEU A 17 -15.90 68.10 50.98
N VAL A 18 -16.68 69.01 50.48
CA VAL A 18 -17.54 68.77 49.31
C VAL A 18 -16.70 68.46 48.10
N TYR A 19 -15.64 69.24 47.89
CA TYR A 19 -14.71 68.97 46.73
C TYR A 19 -14.02 67.60 46.83
N CYS A 20 -13.52 67.26 48.02
CA CYS A 20 -12.94 65.91 48.24
C CYS A 20 -13.95 64.80 47.98
N ARG A 21 -15.22 65.00 48.41
CA ARG A 21 -16.27 64.00 48.15
C ARG A 21 -16.59 63.86 46.67
N ILE A 22 -16.60 64.90 45.89
CA ILE A 22 -16.80 64.87 44.43
C ILE A 22 -15.64 64.14 43.73
N LEU A 23 -14.41 64.50 44.18
CA LEU A 23 -13.23 63.79 43.64
C LEU A 23 -13.25 62.27 43.95
N TYR A 24 -13.64 61.94 45.19
CA TYR A 24 -13.74 60.51 45.57
C TYR A 24 -14.80 59.76 44.77
N LEU A 25 -15.96 60.39 44.55
CA LEU A 25 -17.00 59.77 43.72
C LEU A 25 -16.55 59.60 42.26
N LYS A 26 -15.89 60.60 41.65
CA LYS A 26 -15.31 60.52 40.32
C LYS A 26 -14.23 59.43 40.22
N LEU A 27 -13.37 59.33 41.25
CA LEU A 27 -12.32 58.29 41.28
C LEU A 27 -12.92 56.88 41.40
N LYS A 28 -13.97 56.73 42.19
CA LYS A 28 -14.70 55.45 42.34
C LYS A 28 -15.37 55.04 41.04
N GLU A 29 -15.98 55.97 40.33
CA GLU A 29 -16.60 55.71 39.01
C GLU A 29 -15.55 55.38 37.96
N ALA A 30 -14.43 56.10 37.89
CA ALA A 30 -13.34 55.82 36.98
C ALA A 30 -12.69 54.42 37.24
N ARG A 31 -12.57 54.03 38.52
CA ARG A 31 -12.09 52.68 38.86
C ARG A 31 -13.07 51.62 38.42
N LYS A 32 -14.36 51.81 38.61
CA LYS A 32 -15.39 50.86 38.17
C LYS A 32 -15.36 50.69 36.66
N THR A 33 -15.35 51.79 35.89
CA THR A 33 -15.26 51.77 34.43
C THR A 33 -13.97 51.09 33.94
N ASN A 34 -12.84 51.27 34.62
CA ASN A 34 -11.58 50.64 34.25
C ASN A 34 -11.59 49.13 34.52
N THR A 35 -12.20 48.68 35.62
CA THR A 35 -12.39 47.23 35.87
C THR A 35 -13.33 46.61 34.86
N ASP A 36 -14.46 47.26 34.52
CA ASP A 36 -15.41 46.77 33.53
C ASP A 36 -14.76 46.69 32.14
N LEU A 37 -13.95 47.69 31.74
CA LEU A 37 -13.19 47.68 30.50
C LEU A 37 -12.11 46.57 30.46
N SER A 38 -11.42 46.34 31.58
CA SER A 38 -10.43 45.28 31.69
C SER A 38 -11.05 43.91 31.54
N THR A 39 -12.18 43.67 32.20
CA THR A 39 -12.94 42.42 32.11
C THR A 39 -13.41 42.18 30.65
N ARG A 40 -13.95 43.24 30.02
CA ARG A 40 -14.44 43.15 28.64
C ARG A 40 -13.30 42.92 27.62
N ASN A 41 -12.12 43.51 27.85
CA ASN A 41 -10.92 43.22 27.05
C ASN A 41 -10.46 41.75 27.20
N GLN A 42 -10.52 41.21 28.41
CA GLN A 42 -10.20 39.78 28.61
C GLN A 42 -11.19 38.87 27.90
N GLU A 43 -12.49 39.16 27.97
CA GLU A 43 -13.51 38.39 27.24
C GLU A 43 -13.32 38.46 25.73
N LEU A 44 -13.05 39.64 25.19
CA LEU A 44 -12.78 39.82 23.75
C LEU A 44 -11.52 39.08 23.31
N ASN A 45 -10.45 39.11 24.08
CA ASN A 45 -9.24 38.36 23.79
C ASN A 45 -9.46 36.84 23.81
N THR A 46 -10.21 36.34 24.81
CA THR A 46 -10.56 34.89 24.84
C THR A 46 -11.44 34.49 23.68
N MET A 47 -12.40 35.32 23.27
CA MET A 47 -13.23 35.08 22.09
C MET A 47 -12.39 35.12 20.81
N ALA A 48 -11.46 36.07 20.67
CA ALA A 48 -10.58 36.18 19.53
C ALA A 48 -9.70 34.93 19.38
N HIS A 49 -9.07 34.46 20.46
CA HIS A 49 -8.28 33.21 20.45
C HIS A 49 -9.13 31.97 20.16
N SER A 50 -10.34 31.88 20.72
CA SER A 50 -11.26 30.78 20.41
C SER A 50 -11.66 30.75 18.93
N ASN A 51 -11.96 31.93 18.37
CA ASN A 51 -12.29 32.03 16.93
C ASN A 51 -11.10 31.70 16.04
N GLU A 52 -9.90 32.12 16.42
CA GLU A 52 -8.67 31.82 15.68
C GLU A 52 -8.39 30.29 15.66
N LEU A 53 -8.51 29.63 16.82
CA LEU A 53 -8.40 28.16 16.91
C LEU A 53 -9.49 27.43 16.10
N SER A 54 -10.71 27.97 16.11
CA SER A 54 -11.81 27.41 15.32
C SER A 54 -11.56 27.56 13.81
N MET A 55 -11.01 28.70 13.39
CA MET A 55 -10.62 28.95 12.00
C MET A 55 -9.49 28.03 11.53
N ILE A 56 -8.50 27.79 12.38
CA ILE A 56 -7.42 26.82 12.11
C ILE A 56 -7.99 25.42 11.97
N ARG A 57 -8.87 24.98 12.86
CA ARG A 57 -9.56 23.68 12.78
C ARG A 57 -10.41 23.54 11.52
N TYR A 58 -11.06 24.62 11.07
CA TYR A 58 -11.85 24.61 9.85
C TYR A 58 -10.98 24.58 8.60
N LYS A 59 -9.83 25.30 8.59
CA LYS A 59 -8.85 25.28 7.48
C LYS A 59 -8.12 23.93 7.38
N LEU A 60 -7.89 23.26 8.48
CA LEU A 60 -7.36 21.89 8.52
C LEU A 60 -8.54 20.92 8.37
N ASN A 61 -8.90 20.61 7.15
CA ASN A 61 -9.94 19.61 6.90
C ASN A 61 -9.50 18.24 7.48
N PRO A 62 -10.05 17.80 8.63
CA PRO A 62 -9.61 16.54 9.28
C PRO A 62 -9.79 15.32 8.36
N HIS A 63 -10.76 15.40 7.45
CA HIS A 63 -11.03 14.35 6.48
C HIS A 63 -9.90 14.20 5.44
N LEU A 64 -9.30 15.32 5.00
CA LEU A 64 -8.14 15.28 4.11
C LEU A 64 -6.93 14.63 4.79
N PHE A 65 -6.67 14.97 6.06
CA PHE A 65 -5.58 14.34 6.82
C PHE A 65 -5.82 12.85 7.03
N LYS A 66 -7.04 12.47 7.39
CA LYS A 66 -7.41 11.06 7.55
C LYS A 66 -7.25 10.30 6.24
N ASN A 67 -7.66 10.88 5.11
CA ASN A 67 -7.50 10.26 3.80
C ASN A 67 -6.02 10.13 3.41
N ALA A 68 -5.21 11.16 3.66
CA ALA A 68 -3.77 11.10 3.43
C ALA A 68 -3.10 10.02 4.29
N LEU A 69 -3.44 9.95 5.58
CA LEU A 69 -2.93 8.90 6.47
C LEU A 69 -3.34 7.50 6.01
N ASN A 70 -4.61 7.31 5.64
CA ASN A 70 -5.08 6.03 5.12
C ASN A 70 -4.35 5.64 3.82
N SER A 71 -4.09 6.60 2.94
CA SER A 71 -3.30 6.38 1.72
C SER A 71 -1.87 5.96 2.03
N ILE A 72 -1.20 6.66 2.94
CA ILE A 72 0.16 6.32 3.39
C ILE A 72 0.20 4.92 4.01
N GLN A 73 -0.77 4.61 4.87
CA GLN A 73 -0.88 3.30 5.50
C GLN A 73 -1.10 2.19 4.47
N SER A 74 -1.94 2.42 3.46
CA SER A 74 -2.17 1.47 2.36
C SER A 74 -0.89 1.22 1.56
N HIS A 75 -0.14 2.27 1.20
CA HIS A 75 1.14 2.13 0.50
C HIS A 75 2.19 1.40 1.34
N ALA A 76 2.26 1.69 2.64
CA ALA A 76 3.16 0.99 3.56
C ALA A 76 2.84 -0.50 3.63
N TYR A 77 1.55 -0.86 3.70
CA TYR A 77 1.10 -2.24 3.69
C TYR A 77 1.45 -2.95 2.37
N GLN A 78 1.22 -2.30 1.21
CA GLN A 78 1.60 -2.84 -0.10
C GLN A 78 3.10 -3.08 -0.21
N THR A 79 3.91 -2.15 0.31
CA THR A 79 5.37 -2.29 0.33
C THR A 79 5.79 -3.48 1.18
N TYR A 80 5.25 -3.60 2.39
CA TYR A 80 5.52 -4.74 3.26
C TYR A 80 5.15 -6.07 2.61
N TYR A 81 3.94 -6.16 2.04
CA TYR A 81 3.47 -7.35 1.33
C TYR A 81 4.40 -7.73 0.16
N SER A 82 4.84 -6.73 -0.61
CA SER A 82 5.75 -6.94 -1.74
C SER A 82 7.11 -7.46 -1.30
N MET A 83 7.64 -6.96 -0.18
CA MET A 83 8.90 -7.42 0.41
C MET A 83 8.79 -8.85 0.94
N ASP A 84 7.69 -9.19 1.57
CA ASP A 84 7.40 -10.56 2.04
C ASP A 84 7.41 -11.55 0.87
N LYS A 85 6.72 -11.25 -0.22
CA LYS A 85 6.71 -12.09 -1.42
C LYS A 85 8.08 -12.21 -2.07
N LEU A 86 8.83 -11.11 -2.14
CA LEU A 86 10.19 -11.12 -2.65
C LEU A 86 11.12 -11.96 -1.78
N SER A 87 11.01 -11.86 -0.46
CA SER A 87 11.78 -12.71 0.46
C SER A 87 11.52 -14.19 0.20
N GLY A 88 10.24 -14.60 0.09
CA GLY A 88 9.91 -15.99 -0.21
C GLY A 88 10.47 -16.50 -1.54
N VAL A 89 10.50 -15.65 -2.57
CA VAL A 89 11.14 -15.99 -3.86
C VAL A 89 12.66 -16.12 -3.72
N LEU A 90 13.30 -15.22 -2.98
CA LEU A 90 14.75 -15.24 -2.77
C LEU A 90 15.16 -16.45 -1.91
N ASP A 91 14.42 -16.74 -0.85
CA ASP A 91 14.69 -17.90 0.02
C ASP A 91 14.61 -19.19 -0.79
N TYR A 92 13.59 -19.34 -1.62
CA TYR A 92 13.46 -20.51 -2.48
C TYR A 92 14.63 -20.64 -3.48
N ILE A 93 15.01 -19.54 -4.14
CA ILE A 93 16.11 -19.55 -5.09
C ILE A 93 17.46 -19.85 -4.41
N LEU A 94 17.68 -19.35 -3.21
CA LEU A 94 18.97 -19.46 -2.52
C LEU A 94 19.16 -20.79 -1.79
N TYR A 95 18.08 -21.42 -1.32
CA TYR A 95 18.16 -22.58 -0.45
C TYR A 95 17.56 -23.85 -1.01
N GLU A 96 16.45 -23.73 -1.78
CA GLU A 96 15.72 -24.91 -2.25
C GLU A 96 16.04 -25.27 -3.71
N SER A 97 16.39 -24.28 -4.55
CA SER A 97 16.59 -24.52 -6.00
C SER A 97 17.81 -25.40 -6.32
N ASP A 98 18.75 -25.56 -5.41
CA ASP A 98 19.93 -26.44 -5.57
C ASP A 98 19.62 -27.92 -5.28
N GLN A 99 18.45 -28.22 -4.73
CA GLN A 99 18.02 -29.59 -4.49
C GLN A 99 17.64 -30.29 -5.81
N PRO A 100 17.90 -31.60 -5.94
CA PRO A 100 17.50 -32.34 -7.14
C PRO A 100 15.98 -32.36 -7.36
N LEU A 101 15.22 -32.45 -6.29
CA LEU A 101 13.77 -32.39 -6.25
C LEU A 101 13.32 -31.71 -4.95
N VAL A 102 12.30 -30.87 -5.05
CA VAL A 102 11.62 -30.19 -3.93
C VAL A 102 10.22 -30.75 -3.72
N SER A 103 9.58 -30.42 -2.60
CA SER A 103 8.18 -30.76 -2.42
C SER A 103 7.32 -29.96 -3.40
N LEU A 104 6.21 -30.55 -3.82
CA LEU A 104 5.24 -29.84 -4.67
C LEU A 104 4.71 -28.57 -4.01
N GLN A 105 4.56 -28.58 -2.68
CA GLN A 105 4.13 -27.42 -1.89
C GLN A 105 5.12 -26.26 -2.07
N GLU A 106 6.41 -26.49 -1.91
CA GLU A 106 7.46 -25.47 -2.03
C GLU A 106 7.48 -24.85 -3.43
N GLU A 107 7.38 -25.68 -4.49
CA GLU A 107 7.31 -25.16 -5.87
C GLU A 107 6.04 -24.34 -6.12
N MET A 108 4.88 -24.76 -5.56
CA MET A 108 3.62 -24.03 -5.72
C MET A 108 3.64 -22.71 -4.94
N ASP A 109 4.21 -22.68 -3.74
CA ASP A 109 4.38 -21.46 -2.94
C ASP A 109 5.32 -20.48 -3.64
N PHE A 110 6.42 -20.98 -4.21
CA PHE A 110 7.32 -20.19 -5.05
C PHE A 110 6.59 -19.61 -6.27
N ALA A 111 5.86 -20.43 -7.02
CA ALA A 111 5.11 -19.98 -8.20
C ALA A 111 4.09 -18.90 -7.84
N ALA A 112 3.36 -19.09 -6.73
CA ALA A 112 2.40 -18.10 -6.24
C ALA A 112 3.07 -16.77 -5.87
N ASN A 113 4.16 -16.80 -5.12
CA ASN A 113 4.93 -15.61 -4.76
C ASN A 113 5.51 -14.91 -6.01
N PHE A 114 6.04 -15.67 -6.97
CA PHE A 114 6.56 -15.13 -8.22
C PHE A 114 5.48 -14.43 -9.07
N ILE A 115 4.30 -15.03 -9.17
CA ILE A 115 3.14 -14.42 -9.86
C ILE A 115 2.73 -13.13 -9.16
N GLU A 116 2.62 -13.12 -7.83
CA GLU A 116 2.21 -11.93 -7.07
C GLU A 116 3.21 -10.77 -7.22
N ILE A 117 4.53 -11.02 -7.21
CA ILE A 117 5.53 -9.98 -7.47
C ILE A 117 5.36 -9.38 -8.87
N ASN A 118 5.09 -10.20 -9.89
CA ASN A 118 4.87 -9.71 -11.24
C ASN A 118 3.53 -8.97 -11.37
N ARG A 119 2.49 -9.41 -10.64
CA ARG A 119 1.18 -8.74 -10.57
C ARG A 119 1.27 -7.30 -10.08
N LEU A 120 2.19 -7.00 -9.16
CA LEU A 120 2.40 -5.63 -8.64
C LEU A 120 2.79 -4.62 -9.73
N LYS A 121 3.33 -5.08 -10.86
CA LYS A 121 3.72 -4.24 -12.00
C LYS A 121 2.56 -3.99 -12.97
N LEU A 122 1.43 -4.65 -12.77
CA LEU A 122 0.28 -4.61 -13.65
C LEU A 122 -0.72 -3.54 -13.22
N SER A 123 -1.46 -3.01 -14.19
CA SER A 123 -2.65 -2.23 -13.90
C SER A 123 -3.68 -3.09 -13.15
N PRO A 124 -4.42 -2.54 -12.16
CA PRO A 124 -5.52 -3.25 -11.52
C PRO A 124 -6.61 -3.73 -12.49
N LEU A 125 -6.67 -3.15 -13.68
CA LEU A 125 -7.63 -3.50 -14.74
C LEU A 125 -7.10 -4.58 -15.70
N PHE A 126 -5.85 -5.02 -15.52
CA PHE A 126 -5.28 -6.05 -16.40
C PHE A 126 -5.89 -7.41 -16.09
N ASP A 127 -6.26 -8.14 -17.14
CA ASP A 127 -6.89 -9.46 -17.06
C ASP A 127 -5.84 -10.55 -16.78
N LEU A 128 -5.53 -10.75 -15.50
CA LEU A 128 -4.68 -11.84 -15.01
C LEU A 128 -5.55 -12.93 -14.39
N ARG A 129 -5.63 -14.08 -15.07
CA ARG A 129 -6.43 -15.24 -14.66
C ARG A 129 -5.52 -16.32 -14.09
N ILE A 130 -5.70 -16.66 -12.82
CA ILE A 130 -4.94 -17.71 -12.15
C ILE A 130 -5.94 -18.76 -11.67
N ARG A 131 -5.77 -19.99 -12.14
CA ARG A 131 -6.53 -21.14 -11.70
C ARG A 131 -5.57 -22.20 -11.16
N ASN A 132 -5.57 -22.39 -9.86
CA ASN A 132 -4.87 -23.49 -9.21
C ASN A 132 -5.90 -24.42 -8.60
N THR A 133 -5.96 -25.66 -9.09
CA THR A 133 -6.89 -26.70 -8.60
C THR A 133 -6.18 -27.79 -7.81
N ILE A 134 -4.90 -27.61 -7.50
CA ILE A 134 -4.09 -28.55 -6.74
C ILE A 134 -4.49 -28.50 -5.28
N ASN A 135 -5.03 -29.61 -4.76
CA ASN A 135 -5.33 -29.72 -3.33
C ASN A 135 -4.10 -30.28 -2.57
N LEU A 136 -3.28 -29.38 -2.09
CA LEU A 136 -2.04 -29.73 -1.36
C LEU A 136 -2.28 -30.41 0.00
N ASN A 137 -3.53 -30.39 0.50
CA ASN A 137 -3.92 -31.13 1.73
C ASN A 137 -4.29 -32.60 1.44
N ASP A 138 -4.33 -33.04 0.20
CA ASP A 138 -4.53 -34.45 -0.15
C ASP A 138 -3.26 -35.24 0.16
N GLU A 139 -3.37 -36.30 0.98
CA GLU A 139 -2.24 -37.14 1.37
C GLU A 139 -1.50 -37.75 0.16
N LYS A 140 -2.21 -37.99 -0.95
CA LYS A 140 -1.59 -38.48 -2.19
C LYS A 140 -0.75 -37.43 -2.91
N ILE A 141 -1.01 -36.17 -2.68
CA ILE A 141 -0.37 -35.04 -3.33
C ILE A 141 0.74 -34.45 -2.45
N SER A 142 0.54 -34.43 -1.13
CA SER A 142 1.46 -33.81 -0.17
C SER A 142 2.88 -34.43 -0.17
N GLY A 143 3.00 -35.72 -0.55
CA GLY A 143 4.29 -36.43 -0.66
C GLY A 143 4.98 -36.29 -2.00
N LEU A 144 4.34 -35.71 -3.02
CA LEU A 144 4.88 -35.60 -4.36
C LEU A 144 6.04 -34.60 -4.41
N LYS A 145 7.07 -34.95 -5.17
CA LYS A 145 8.23 -34.10 -5.42
C LYS A 145 8.30 -33.69 -6.88
N ILE A 146 8.85 -32.50 -7.12
CA ILE A 146 8.95 -31.92 -8.44
C ILE A 146 10.34 -31.26 -8.62
N LEU A 147 10.80 -31.12 -9.85
CA LEU A 147 12.01 -30.37 -10.17
C LEU A 147 11.83 -28.90 -9.77
N PRO A 148 12.75 -28.28 -9.00
CA PRO A 148 12.62 -26.88 -8.61
C PRO A 148 12.66 -25.94 -9.80
N LEU A 149 12.02 -24.76 -9.67
CA LEU A 149 11.97 -23.71 -10.69
C LEU A 149 11.38 -24.16 -12.04
N ILE A 150 10.54 -25.19 -12.05
CA ILE A 150 9.97 -25.74 -13.29
C ILE A 150 8.82 -24.88 -13.82
N THR A 151 8.17 -24.14 -12.93
CA THR A 151 7.04 -23.27 -13.26
C THR A 151 7.47 -21.91 -13.79
N VAL A 152 8.66 -21.43 -13.37
CA VAL A 152 9.07 -20.03 -13.55
C VAL A 152 9.27 -19.66 -15.02
N ASP A 153 9.91 -20.53 -15.81
CA ASP A 153 10.27 -20.20 -17.19
C ASP A 153 9.05 -19.91 -18.08
N LEU A 154 7.97 -20.69 -17.91
CA LEU A 154 6.73 -20.48 -18.66
C LEU A 154 5.96 -19.27 -18.18
N ILE A 155 5.91 -19.06 -16.87
CA ILE A 155 5.24 -17.91 -16.25
C ILE A 155 5.98 -16.61 -16.59
N GLU A 156 7.32 -16.57 -16.45
CA GLU A 156 8.14 -15.42 -16.83
C GLU A 156 7.94 -15.03 -18.29
N ASN A 157 7.95 -16.02 -19.18
CA ASN A 157 7.72 -15.79 -20.60
C ASN A 157 6.39 -15.10 -20.89
N ALA A 158 5.33 -15.49 -20.23
CA ALA A 158 4.03 -14.85 -20.40
C ALA A 158 4.08 -13.38 -19.96
N PHE A 159 4.65 -13.08 -18.80
CA PHE A 159 4.81 -11.69 -18.35
C PHE A 159 5.74 -10.86 -19.24
N LYS A 160 6.80 -11.47 -19.78
CA LYS A 160 7.79 -10.78 -20.62
C LYS A 160 7.28 -10.41 -22.00
N HIS A 161 6.42 -11.27 -22.60
CA HIS A 161 6.01 -11.15 -23.98
C HIS A 161 4.59 -10.60 -24.16
N THR A 162 3.86 -10.34 -23.08
CA THR A 162 2.53 -9.73 -23.13
C THR A 162 2.63 -8.22 -23.31
N ASP A 163 1.77 -7.67 -24.16
CA ASP A 163 1.61 -6.22 -24.32
C ASP A 163 0.61 -5.70 -23.30
N PHE A 164 1.10 -5.14 -22.20
CA PHE A 164 0.27 -4.63 -21.10
C PHE A 164 -0.50 -3.34 -21.42
N GLN A 165 -0.23 -2.72 -22.58
CA GLN A 165 -0.88 -1.46 -22.99
C GLN A 165 -2.20 -1.71 -23.73
N LYS A 166 -2.42 -2.91 -24.27
CA LYS A 166 -3.65 -3.25 -24.98
C LYS A 166 -4.72 -3.72 -24.01
N SER A 167 -5.94 -3.19 -24.14
CA SER A 167 -7.10 -3.56 -23.32
C SER A 167 -7.52 -5.02 -23.44
N GLU A 168 -7.20 -5.66 -24.56
CA GLU A 168 -7.52 -7.06 -24.87
C GLU A 168 -6.44 -8.04 -24.39
N SER A 169 -5.35 -7.54 -23.81
CA SER A 169 -4.26 -8.37 -23.34
C SER A 169 -4.63 -9.07 -22.04
N PHE A 170 -4.24 -10.32 -21.96
CA PHE A 170 -4.44 -11.15 -20.78
C PHE A 170 -3.27 -12.09 -20.57
N ILE A 171 -3.16 -12.60 -19.37
CA ILE A 171 -2.35 -13.75 -18.99
C ILE A 171 -3.26 -14.75 -18.27
N SER A 172 -3.23 -16.01 -18.67
CA SER A 172 -3.94 -17.10 -18.00
C SER A 172 -2.95 -18.16 -17.59
N ILE A 173 -2.96 -18.53 -16.32
CA ILE A 173 -2.10 -19.56 -15.73
C ILE A 173 -3.01 -20.60 -15.09
N HIS A 174 -2.88 -21.85 -15.50
CA HIS A 174 -3.64 -22.97 -14.97
C HIS A 174 -2.70 -24.04 -14.44
N LEU A 175 -2.89 -24.42 -13.19
CA LEU A 175 -2.13 -25.43 -12.47
C LEU A 175 -3.10 -26.52 -11.99
N GLU A 176 -2.80 -27.76 -12.31
CA GLU A 176 -3.65 -28.90 -11.98
C GLU A 176 -2.81 -30.17 -11.77
N ILE A 177 -3.31 -31.08 -10.94
CA ILE A 177 -2.81 -32.46 -10.84
C ILE A 177 -3.97 -33.42 -11.03
N VAL A 178 -3.82 -34.32 -12.02
CA VAL A 178 -4.78 -35.37 -12.29
C VAL A 178 -4.01 -36.70 -12.46
N ASN A 179 -4.36 -37.71 -11.67
CA ASN A 179 -3.74 -39.04 -11.75
C ASN A 179 -2.21 -39.04 -11.67
N ASN A 180 -1.63 -38.25 -10.75
CA ASN A 180 -0.21 -38.01 -10.58
C ASN A 180 0.46 -37.33 -11.80
N GLU A 181 -0.30 -36.77 -12.70
CA GLU A 181 0.24 -35.91 -13.78
C GLU A 181 0.06 -34.44 -13.35
N PHE A 182 1.17 -33.71 -13.22
CA PHE A 182 1.18 -32.28 -13.04
C PHE A 182 0.98 -31.62 -14.40
N LEU A 183 0.08 -30.65 -14.46
CA LEU A 183 -0.22 -29.84 -15.62
C LEU A 183 0.00 -28.37 -15.30
N LEU A 184 0.81 -27.70 -16.11
CA LEU A 184 0.92 -26.25 -16.16
C LEU A 184 0.58 -25.77 -17.55
N GLU A 185 -0.47 -24.96 -17.67
CA GLU A 185 -0.84 -24.28 -18.92
C GLU A 185 -0.71 -22.76 -18.70
N VAL A 186 0.02 -22.12 -19.60
CA VAL A 186 0.19 -20.67 -19.60
C VAL A 186 -0.19 -20.14 -20.97
N SER A 187 -1.09 -19.17 -20.99
CA SER A 187 -1.56 -18.56 -22.22
C SER A 187 -1.51 -17.04 -22.08
N ASN A 188 -1.05 -16.38 -23.12
CA ASN A 188 -1.01 -14.93 -23.14
C ASN A 188 -1.18 -14.35 -24.55
N ARG A 189 -1.57 -13.08 -24.61
CA ARG A 189 -1.58 -12.32 -25.87
C ARG A 189 -0.19 -11.72 -26.11
N ILE A 190 0.43 -12.08 -27.22
CA ILE A 190 1.77 -11.62 -27.59
C ILE A 190 1.69 -10.17 -28.09
N SER A 191 2.70 -9.36 -27.73
CA SER A 191 2.90 -8.04 -28.32
C SER A 191 3.20 -8.18 -29.82
N GLU A 192 2.50 -7.42 -30.65
CA GLU A 192 2.73 -7.33 -32.10
C GLU A 192 3.93 -6.43 -32.44
N SER A 193 4.40 -5.63 -31.48
CA SER A 193 5.60 -4.84 -31.65
C SER A 193 6.81 -5.77 -31.73
N VAL A 194 7.59 -5.61 -32.80
CA VAL A 194 8.81 -6.40 -33.04
C VAL A 194 9.72 -6.24 -31.82
N PRO A 195 10.04 -7.32 -31.09
CA PRO A 195 10.97 -7.20 -29.99
C PRO A 195 12.31 -6.79 -30.56
N MET A 196 12.92 -5.70 -30.02
CA MET A 196 14.36 -5.50 -30.23
C MET A 196 15.04 -6.82 -29.89
N LYS A 197 15.80 -7.39 -30.84
CA LYS A 197 16.58 -8.63 -30.65
C LYS A 197 17.42 -8.50 -29.38
N LYS A 198 16.90 -8.98 -28.24
CA LYS A 198 17.72 -9.25 -27.07
C LYS A 198 18.35 -10.62 -27.31
N GLU A 199 19.67 -10.67 -27.36
CA GLU A 199 20.50 -11.87 -27.58
C GLU A 199 20.21 -13.04 -26.62
N ARG A 200 19.38 -12.85 -25.59
CA ARG A 200 18.98 -13.86 -24.60
C ARG A 200 17.53 -14.35 -24.74
N SER A 201 16.86 -14.07 -25.85
CA SER A 201 15.49 -14.59 -26.08
C SER A 201 15.54 -16.08 -26.42
N GLY A 202 14.83 -16.88 -25.60
CA GLY A 202 14.75 -18.37 -25.84
C GLY A 202 15.66 -19.23 -24.96
N LEU A 203 16.61 -18.66 -24.21
CA LEU A 203 17.49 -19.43 -23.33
C LEU A 203 16.73 -20.12 -22.18
N GLY A 204 15.72 -19.49 -21.61
CA GLY A 204 14.94 -20.08 -20.50
C GLY A 204 14.22 -21.36 -20.93
N ILE A 205 13.49 -21.30 -22.04
CA ILE A 205 12.77 -22.49 -22.55
C ILE A 205 13.76 -23.64 -22.92
N LYS A 206 14.89 -23.30 -23.53
CA LYS A 206 15.90 -24.30 -23.85
C LYS A 206 16.49 -24.95 -22.63
N ASN A 207 16.82 -24.14 -21.60
CA ASN A 207 17.31 -24.64 -20.33
C ASN A 207 16.26 -25.51 -19.62
N LEU A 208 14.99 -25.08 -19.63
CA LEU A 208 13.88 -25.87 -19.09
C LEU A 208 13.80 -27.24 -19.79
N GLU A 209 13.87 -27.27 -21.11
CA GLU A 209 13.79 -28.50 -21.88
C GLU A 209 14.97 -29.46 -21.59
N GLU A 210 16.19 -28.92 -21.47
CA GLU A 210 17.38 -29.70 -21.07
C GLU A 210 17.23 -30.27 -19.65
N ARG A 211 16.74 -29.50 -18.70
CA ARG A 211 16.49 -29.95 -17.32
C ARG A 211 15.41 -31.04 -17.28
N LEU A 212 14.33 -30.87 -18.05
CA LEU A 212 13.27 -31.86 -18.17
C LEU A 212 13.75 -33.19 -18.74
N LYS A 213 14.59 -33.17 -19.79
CA LYS A 213 15.19 -34.36 -20.36
C LYS A 213 15.99 -35.17 -19.36
N ILE A 214 16.68 -34.48 -18.45
CA ILE A 214 17.52 -35.11 -17.42
C ILE A 214 16.64 -35.67 -16.28
N ALA A 215 15.71 -34.87 -15.78
CA ALA A 215 14.94 -35.19 -14.55
C ALA A 215 13.74 -36.12 -14.85
N TYR A 216 13.15 -36.04 -16.05
CA TYR A 216 11.93 -36.76 -16.44
C TYR A 216 12.10 -37.48 -17.80
N PRO A 217 13.07 -38.39 -17.95
CA PRO A 217 13.27 -39.06 -19.24
C PRO A 217 12.01 -39.83 -19.65
N ASN A 218 11.40 -39.42 -20.77
CA ASN A 218 10.13 -39.95 -21.32
C ASN A 218 8.88 -39.77 -20.42
N ALA A 219 8.95 -38.93 -19.36
CA ALA A 219 7.86 -38.70 -18.45
C ALA A 219 7.37 -37.23 -18.44
N TYR A 220 7.69 -36.47 -19.51
CA TYR A 220 7.19 -35.11 -19.69
C TYR A 220 6.72 -34.88 -21.12
N GLU A 221 5.84 -33.91 -21.28
CA GLU A 221 5.40 -33.35 -22.55
C GLU A 221 5.44 -31.82 -22.42
N LEU A 222 6.26 -31.17 -23.26
CA LEU A 222 6.35 -29.69 -23.33
C LEU A 222 5.95 -29.25 -24.74
N THR A 223 4.87 -28.50 -24.86
CA THR A 223 4.32 -28.07 -26.15
C THR A 223 4.08 -26.57 -26.16
N PHE A 224 4.31 -25.97 -27.33
CA PHE A 224 4.08 -24.57 -27.59
C PHE A 224 3.21 -24.41 -28.84
N LYS A 225 2.16 -23.57 -28.73
CA LYS A 225 1.34 -23.17 -29.87
C LYS A 225 1.40 -21.66 -30.00
N ASN A 226 1.79 -21.19 -31.18
CA ASN A 226 1.87 -19.79 -31.52
C ASN A 226 0.82 -19.48 -32.60
N GLU A 227 -0.38 -19.16 -32.17
CA GLU A 227 -1.52 -18.79 -33.01
C GLU A 227 -1.75 -17.28 -32.86
N LYS A 228 -0.93 -16.47 -33.54
CA LYS A 228 -0.96 -14.99 -33.40
C LYS A 228 -2.39 -14.44 -33.39
N PRO A 229 -2.79 -13.64 -32.43
CA PRO A 229 -1.96 -12.98 -31.40
C PRO A 229 -1.78 -13.79 -30.10
N LEU A 230 -2.15 -15.06 -30.04
CA LEU A 230 -2.13 -15.88 -28.83
C LEU A 230 -0.90 -16.80 -28.82
N PHE A 231 -0.33 -16.95 -27.63
CA PHE A 231 0.70 -17.92 -27.34
C PHE A 231 0.21 -18.84 -26.20
N HIS A 232 0.40 -20.12 -26.39
CA HIS A 232 0.07 -21.16 -25.42
C HIS A 232 1.29 -22.02 -25.16
N ALA A 233 1.64 -22.17 -23.89
CA ALA A 233 2.64 -23.11 -23.42
C ALA A 233 1.98 -24.13 -22.51
N ARG A 234 2.30 -25.41 -22.69
CA ARG A 234 1.76 -26.50 -21.87
C ARG A 234 2.87 -27.43 -21.46
N LEU A 235 2.98 -27.67 -20.19
CA LEU A 235 3.88 -28.64 -19.58
C LEU A 235 3.05 -29.68 -18.85
N LYS A 236 3.27 -30.97 -19.19
CA LYS A 236 2.77 -32.12 -18.45
C LYS A 236 3.92 -32.90 -17.89
N LEU A 237 3.82 -33.38 -16.67
CA LEU A 237 4.82 -34.19 -16.01
C LEU A 237 4.15 -35.36 -15.31
N LYS A 238 4.72 -36.57 -15.46
CA LYS A 238 4.36 -37.69 -14.57
C LYS A 238 5.20 -37.58 -13.31
N LEU A 239 4.53 -37.34 -12.19
CA LEU A 239 5.18 -37.29 -10.89
C LEU A 239 5.25 -38.68 -10.31
N ASN A 240 6.47 -39.11 -9.94
CA ASN A 240 6.68 -40.37 -9.21
C ASN A 240 6.47 -40.05 -7.72
N GLY A 241 5.57 -40.83 -7.08
CA GLY A 241 5.38 -40.76 -5.63
C GLY A 241 6.53 -41.46 -4.89
#